data_7be8b4aecdcb24ff88d79ee2268f02de
#
_entry.id   7be8b4aecdcb24ff88d79ee2268f02de
#
_cell.length_a   1.000
_cell.length_b   1.000
_cell.length_c   1.000
_cell.angle_alpha   90.00
_cell.angle_beta   90.00
_cell.angle_gamma   90.00
#
_symmetry.space_group_name_H-M   'P 1'
#
loop_
_entity.id
_entity.type
_entity.pdbx_description
1 polymer ?
#
loop_
_entity_poly.entity_id
_entity_poly.type
_entity_poly.pdbx_seq_one_letter_code
_entity_poly.pdbx_strand_id
1 'polypeptide(L)'
;MSFLENLDLWRAYCMTQLFLLQKVVDYIDEHIKGDINTESLAKLIGYSPFHFSRIFHQTTGYTPMDYVQKRKLQFALVDLLKGKRIIDIAFDYGFETHAGFTKSFKRCFGSPPSLYKMHCPVSVPQRLCLESLLQKKTGGVVLQPKIISKPSFDVAGKTF
;
A
#
# COMPACT_ATOMS: atom_id res chain seq x y z
N MET A 1 36.44 -16.68 14.70
CA MET A 1 35.14 -16.41 14.06
C MET A 1 35.40 -15.92 12.67
N SER A 2 35.06 -16.69 11.65
CA SER A 2 35.40 -16.39 10.27
C SER A 2 34.41 -15.35 9.68
N PHE A 3 34.88 -14.57 8.72
CA PHE A 3 34.10 -13.55 8.00
C PHE A 3 32.82 -14.16 7.34
N LEU A 4 32.84 -15.44 7.01
CA LEU A 4 31.72 -16.18 6.42
C LEU A 4 30.61 -16.45 7.45
N GLU A 5 30.92 -16.76 8.69
CA GLU A 5 29.93 -16.97 9.77
C GLU A 5 29.16 -15.68 10.09
N ASN A 6 29.82 -14.52 10.01
CA ASN A 6 29.16 -13.23 10.17
C ASN A 6 28.17 -12.92 9.00
N LEU A 7 28.48 -13.31 7.80
CA LEU A 7 27.62 -13.10 6.63
C LEU A 7 26.34 -13.95 6.72
N ASP A 8 26.45 -15.18 7.20
CA ASP A 8 25.29 -16.07 7.35
C ASP A 8 24.38 -15.61 8.51
N LEU A 9 24.95 -15.13 9.60
CA LEU A 9 24.19 -14.51 10.70
C LEU A 9 23.45 -13.24 10.25
N TRP A 10 24.10 -12.38 9.45
CA TRP A 10 23.46 -11.20 8.88
C TRP A 10 22.32 -11.56 7.92
N ARG A 11 22.51 -12.57 7.07
CA ARG A 11 21.47 -13.08 6.19
C ARG A 11 20.27 -13.62 6.97
N ALA A 12 20.53 -14.44 7.97
CA ALA A 12 19.48 -14.99 8.83
C ALA A 12 18.71 -13.88 9.56
N TYR A 13 19.39 -12.86 10.08
CA TYR A 13 18.77 -11.71 10.73
C TYR A 13 17.90 -10.90 9.77
N CYS A 14 18.39 -10.59 8.57
CA CYS A 14 17.62 -9.89 7.55
C CYS A 14 16.38 -10.68 7.10
N MET A 15 16.50 -11.99 6.93
CA MET A 15 15.37 -12.85 6.56
C MET A 15 14.33 -12.91 7.67
N THR A 16 14.76 -12.99 8.94
CA THR A 16 13.83 -12.94 10.08
C THR A 16 13.08 -11.61 10.16
N GLN A 17 13.77 -10.50 9.99
CA GLN A 17 13.13 -9.18 9.96
C GLN A 17 12.09 -9.06 8.84
N LEU A 18 12.42 -9.51 7.64
CA LEU A 18 11.49 -9.49 6.52
C LEU A 18 10.26 -10.35 6.77
N PHE A 19 10.43 -11.53 7.33
CA PHE A 19 9.32 -12.40 7.70
C PHE A 19 8.40 -11.74 8.73
N LEU A 20 8.95 -11.06 9.74
CA LEU A 20 8.16 -10.32 10.72
C LEU A 20 7.42 -9.14 10.08
N LEU A 21 8.07 -8.38 9.21
CA LEU A 21 7.43 -7.28 8.50
C LEU A 21 6.37 -7.78 7.51
N GLN A 22 6.57 -8.94 6.89
CA GLN A 22 5.54 -9.55 6.03
C GLN A 22 4.28 -9.87 6.82
N LYS A 23 4.40 -10.41 8.04
CA LYS A 23 3.24 -10.62 8.93
C LYS A 23 2.49 -9.32 9.20
N VAL A 24 3.20 -8.21 9.40
CA VAL A 24 2.57 -6.90 9.62
C VAL A 24 1.82 -6.45 8.37
N VAL A 25 2.41 -6.58 7.20
CA VAL A 25 1.78 -6.21 5.93
C VAL A 25 0.52 -7.04 5.68
N ASP A 26 0.59 -8.34 5.94
CA ASP A 26 -0.55 -9.25 5.81
C ASP A 26 -1.67 -8.87 6.79
N TYR A 27 -1.31 -8.62 8.04
CA TYR A 27 -2.26 -8.18 9.07
C TYR A 27 -2.97 -6.87 8.68
N ILE A 28 -2.23 -5.91 8.11
CA ILE A 28 -2.80 -4.65 7.62
C ILE A 28 -3.87 -4.93 6.55
N ASP A 29 -3.58 -5.79 5.58
CA ASP A 29 -4.50 -6.11 4.50
C ASP A 29 -5.75 -6.85 5.00
N GLU A 30 -5.60 -7.77 5.94
CA GLU A 30 -6.68 -8.53 6.56
C GLU A 30 -7.61 -7.65 7.41
N HIS A 31 -7.05 -6.62 8.06
CA HIS A 31 -7.77 -5.74 8.99
C HIS A 31 -7.94 -4.32 8.45
N ILE A 32 -7.90 -4.15 7.13
CA ILE A 32 -7.80 -2.84 6.48
C ILE A 32 -8.91 -1.85 6.81
N LYS A 33 -10.09 -2.32 7.18
CA LYS A 33 -11.23 -1.51 7.60
C LYS A 33 -11.24 -1.20 9.10
N GLY A 34 -10.37 -1.86 9.86
CA GLY A 34 -10.25 -1.66 11.30
C GLY A 34 -9.46 -0.42 11.69
N ASP A 35 -9.42 -0.18 12.99
CA ASP A 35 -8.55 0.83 13.58
C ASP A 35 -7.15 0.26 13.75
N ILE A 36 -6.24 0.71 12.90
CA ILE A 36 -4.84 0.28 12.87
C ILE A 36 -3.97 1.45 13.30
N ASN A 37 -3.12 1.23 14.31
CA ASN A 37 -2.15 2.20 14.77
C ASN A 37 -0.75 1.60 14.87
N THR A 38 0.25 2.45 14.92
CA THR A 38 1.68 2.04 14.93
C THR A 38 2.02 1.16 16.13
N GLU A 39 1.40 1.40 17.28
CA GLU A 39 1.65 0.67 18.52
C GLU A 39 1.17 -0.78 18.42
N SER A 40 -0.07 -0.97 17.92
CA SER A 40 -0.62 -2.32 17.70
C SER A 40 0.21 -3.13 16.71
N LEU A 41 0.66 -2.50 15.62
CA LEU A 41 1.51 -3.14 14.62
C LEU A 41 2.89 -3.52 15.18
N ALA A 42 3.51 -2.63 15.95
CA ALA A 42 4.80 -2.89 16.59
C ALA A 42 4.68 -4.05 17.61
N LYS A 43 3.61 -4.06 18.40
CA LYS A 43 3.33 -5.12 19.37
C LYS A 43 3.17 -6.49 18.72
N LEU A 44 2.58 -6.56 17.53
CA LEU A 44 2.38 -7.80 16.78
C LEU A 44 3.70 -8.58 16.54
N ILE A 45 4.80 -7.85 16.39
CA ILE A 45 6.13 -8.42 16.13
C ILE A 45 7.11 -8.24 17.28
N GLY A 46 6.64 -7.79 18.46
CA GLY A 46 7.45 -7.64 19.66
C GLY A 46 8.45 -6.49 19.62
N TYR A 47 8.20 -5.44 18.82
CA TYR A 47 9.10 -4.29 18.71
C TYR A 47 8.52 -3.06 19.42
N SER A 48 9.41 -2.14 19.81
CA SER A 48 8.98 -0.80 20.20
C SER A 48 8.45 -0.04 18.96
N PRO A 49 7.48 0.89 19.12
CA PRO A 49 6.94 1.67 18.00
C PRO A 49 8.01 2.43 17.20
N PHE A 50 9.02 2.95 17.89
CA PHE A 50 10.13 3.67 17.27
C PHE A 50 10.99 2.73 16.39
N HIS A 51 11.39 1.60 16.94
CA HIS A 51 12.21 0.60 16.22
C HIS A 51 11.45 0.04 15.02
N PHE A 52 10.18 -0.33 15.22
CA PHE A 52 9.30 -0.78 14.16
C PHE A 52 9.18 0.25 13.03
N SER A 53 8.87 1.51 13.35
CA SER A 53 8.70 2.57 12.34
C SER A 53 9.96 2.76 11.50
N ARG A 54 11.13 2.71 12.14
CA ARG A 54 12.42 2.85 11.45
C ARG A 54 12.68 1.71 10.48
N ILE A 55 12.51 0.45 10.93
CA ILE A 55 12.75 -0.72 10.09
C ILE A 55 11.72 -0.79 8.96
N PHE A 56 10.45 -0.54 9.28
CA PHE A 56 9.39 -0.55 8.29
C PHE A 56 9.65 0.48 7.18
N HIS A 57 10.04 1.70 7.57
CA HIS A 57 10.40 2.74 6.60
C HIS A 57 11.64 2.36 5.76
N GLN A 58 12.68 1.81 6.37
CA GLN A 58 13.88 1.36 5.67
C GLN A 58 13.58 0.25 4.65
N THR A 59 12.62 -0.63 4.96
CA THR A 59 12.26 -1.76 4.11
C THR A 59 11.27 -1.39 3.01
N THR A 60 10.26 -0.57 3.33
CA THR A 60 9.13 -0.27 2.43
C THR A 60 9.21 1.09 1.77
N GLY A 61 10.02 2.00 2.29
CA GLY A 61 10.08 3.41 1.88
C GLY A 61 8.93 4.28 2.42
N TYR A 62 8.02 3.71 3.22
CA TYR A 62 6.87 4.42 3.80
C TYR A 62 6.88 4.35 5.32
N THR A 63 6.32 5.37 5.97
CA THR A 63 5.96 5.21 7.38
C THR A 63 4.83 4.16 7.50
N PRO A 64 4.70 3.47 8.65
CA PRO A 64 3.62 2.48 8.84
C PRO A 64 2.24 3.05 8.53
N MET A 65 1.93 4.26 9.00
CA MET A 65 0.61 4.87 8.82
C MET A 65 0.37 5.37 7.39
N ASP A 66 1.40 5.89 6.70
CA ASP A 66 1.28 6.24 5.29
C ASP A 66 1.01 4.99 4.43
N TYR A 67 1.66 3.87 4.78
CA TYR A 67 1.42 2.60 4.13
C TYR A 67 -0.03 2.12 4.36
N VAL A 68 -0.51 2.12 5.60
CA VAL A 68 -1.91 1.77 5.94
C VAL A 68 -2.88 2.65 5.15
N GLN A 69 -2.67 3.96 5.14
CA GLN A 69 -3.55 4.88 4.42
C GLN A 69 -3.56 4.62 2.92
N LYS A 70 -2.40 4.35 2.32
CA LYS A 70 -2.30 4.00 0.91
C LYS A 70 -3.03 2.70 0.59
N ARG A 71 -2.90 1.67 1.45
CA ARG A 71 -3.64 0.40 1.30
C ARG A 71 -5.14 0.61 1.44
N LYS A 72 -5.59 1.37 2.44
CA LYS A 72 -7.01 1.75 2.58
C LYS A 72 -7.57 2.35 1.29
N LEU A 73 -6.85 3.28 0.66
CA LEU A 73 -7.29 3.90 -0.59
C LEU A 73 -7.30 2.90 -1.77
N GLN A 74 -6.36 1.96 -1.83
CA GLN A 74 -6.34 0.92 -2.86
C GLN A 74 -7.55 -0.02 -2.75
N PHE A 75 -7.90 -0.46 -1.54
CA PHE A 75 -9.09 -1.29 -1.31
C PHE A 75 -10.37 -0.48 -1.52
N ALA A 76 -10.40 0.78 -1.11
CA ALA A 76 -11.52 1.70 -1.36
C ALA A 76 -11.78 1.88 -2.86
N LEU A 77 -10.72 1.91 -3.68
CA LEU A 77 -10.85 1.95 -5.13
C LEU A 77 -11.57 0.71 -5.68
N VAL A 78 -11.25 -0.48 -5.17
CA VAL A 78 -11.96 -1.72 -5.58
C VAL A 78 -13.44 -1.65 -5.23
N ASP A 79 -13.77 -1.20 -4.00
CA ASP A 79 -15.16 -1.04 -3.58
C ASP A 79 -15.90 0.02 -4.42
N LEU A 80 -15.21 1.10 -4.82
CA LEU A 80 -15.73 2.13 -5.72
C LEU A 80 -16.07 1.54 -7.10
N LEU A 81 -15.17 0.73 -7.65
CA LEU A 81 -15.35 0.07 -8.95
C LEU A 81 -16.47 -0.99 -8.93
N LYS A 82 -16.71 -1.61 -7.76
CA LYS A 82 -17.87 -2.49 -7.52
C LYS A 82 -19.19 -1.72 -7.39
N GLY A 83 -19.17 -0.41 -7.44
CA GLY A 83 -20.38 0.42 -7.44
C GLY A 83 -20.87 0.90 -6.07
N LYS A 84 -20.10 0.71 -5.00
CA LYS A 84 -20.44 1.27 -3.69
C LYS A 84 -20.50 2.80 -3.73
N ARG A 85 -21.33 3.39 -2.87
CA ARG A 85 -21.41 4.84 -2.73
C ARG A 85 -20.16 5.39 -2.09
N ILE A 86 -19.66 6.52 -2.57
CA ILE A 86 -18.43 7.14 -2.09
C ILE A 86 -18.49 7.45 -0.58
N ILE A 87 -19.64 7.86 -0.09
CA ILE A 87 -19.84 8.17 1.32
C ILE A 87 -19.70 6.91 2.21
N ASP A 88 -20.27 5.79 1.79
CA ASP A 88 -20.17 4.53 2.53
C ASP A 88 -18.73 4.03 2.57
N ILE A 89 -18.02 4.15 1.42
CA ILE A 89 -16.61 3.82 1.32
C ILE A 89 -15.77 4.67 2.27
N ALA A 90 -16.01 5.99 2.32
CA ALA A 90 -15.28 6.87 3.20
C ALA A 90 -15.37 6.41 4.67
N PHE A 91 -16.57 6.10 5.15
CA PHE A 91 -16.78 5.62 6.52
C PHE A 91 -16.24 4.20 6.73
N ASP A 92 -16.43 3.28 5.78
CA ASP A 92 -15.92 1.90 5.85
C ASP A 92 -14.40 1.83 6.05
N TYR A 93 -13.67 2.79 5.49
CA TYR A 93 -12.21 2.88 5.59
C TYR A 93 -11.71 3.85 6.67
N GLY A 94 -12.62 4.33 7.56
CA GLY A 94 -12.27 5.13 8.73
C GLY A 94 -11.92 6.57 8.40
N PHE A 95 -12.47 7.15 7.33
CA PHE A 95 -12.37 8.58 7.09
C PHE A 95 -13.51 9.31 7.80
N GLU A 96 -13.17 10.30 8.60
CA GLU A 96 -14.15 11.09 9.35
C GLU A 96 -15.13 11.85 8.45
N THR A 97 -14.70 12.25 7.25
CA THR A 97 -15.51 13.03 6.33
C THR A 97 -15.32 12.57 4.88
N HIS A 98 -16.38 12.71 4.08
CA HIS A 98 -16.35 12.52 2.63
C HIS A 98 -15.30 13.43 1.95
N ALA A 99 -15.15 14.67 2.42
CA ALA A 99 -14.19 15.62 1.86
C ALA A 99 -12.74 15.16 2.14
N GLY A 100 -12.45 14.67 3.35
CA GLY A 100 -11.15 14.11 3.73
C GLY A 100 -10.77 12.90 2.87
N PHE A 101 -11.71 11.98 2.67
CA PHE A 101 -11.55 10.86 1.76
C PHE A 101 -11.24 11.32 0.32
N THR A 102 -12.08 12.21 -0.24
CA THR A 102 -11.92 12.71 -1.60
C THR A 102 -10.57 13.39 -1.81
N LYS A 103 -10.12 14.20 -0.86
CA LYS A 103 -8.80 14.86 -0.89
C LYS A 103 -7.66 13.83 -0.88
N SER A 104 -7.72 12.84 0.01
CA SER A 104 -6.71 11.79 0.11
C SER A 104 -6.68 10.90 -1.13
N PHE A 105 -7.85 10.55 -1.66
CA PHE A 105 -7.99 9.78 -2.87
C PHE A 105 -7.41 10.53 -4.09
N LYS A 106 -7.76 11.81 -4.27
CA LYS A 106 -7.21 12.64 -5.35
C LYS A 106 -5.69 12.77 -5.25
N ARG A 107 -5.15 12.92 -4.05
CA ARG A 107 -3.69 12.96 -3.83
C ARG A 107 -3.00 11.66 -4.22
N CYS A 108 -3.65 10.51 -3.96
CA CYS A 108 -3.09 9.19 -4.25
C CYS A 108 -3.20 8.79 -5.72
N PHE A 109 -4.33 9.09 -6.37
CA PHE A 109 -4.67 8.61 -7.71
C PHE A 109 -4.73 9.70 -8.79
N GLY A 110 -4.48 10.95 -8.43
CA GLY A 110 -4.47 12.10 -9.35
C GLY A 110 -5.86 12.66 -9.71
N SER A 111 -6.94 11.88 -9.47
CA SER A 111 -8.32 12.27 -9.81
C SER A 111 -9.28 11.97 -8.66
N PRO A 112 -10.38 12.74 -8.50
CA PRO A 112 -11.36 12.47 -7.46
C PRO A 112 -12.14 11.17 -7.74
N PRO A 113 -12.71 10.53 -6.69
CA PRO A 113 -13.41 9.24 -6.82
C PRO A 113 -14.54 9.24 -7.83
N SER A 114 -15.28 10.37 -7.95
CA SER A 114 -16.40 10.51 -8.87
C SER A 114 -16.01 10.39 -10.33
N LEU A 115 -14.83 10.90 -10.71
CA LEU A 115 -14.30 10.79 -12.06
C LEU A 115 -13.62 9.45 -12.32
N TYR A 116 -13.06 8.82 -11.29
CA TYR A 116 -12.34 7.58 -11.42
C TYR A 116 -13.25 6.39 -11.78
N LYS A 117 -14.51 6.44 -11.34
CA LYS A 117 -15.53 5.40 -11.59
C LYS A 117 -15.80 5.15 -13.08
N MET A 118 -15.50 6.10 -13.94
CA MET A 118 -15.86 6.01 -15.37
C MET A 118 -14.76 5.43 -16.28
N HIS A 119 -13.50 5.29 -15.84
CA HIS A 119 -12.39 5.13 -16.79
C HIS A 119 -11.34 4.06 -16.45
N CYS A 120 -11.51 3.23 -15.42
CA CYS A 120 -10.45 2.29 -15.02
C CYS A 120 -10.89 0.82 -14.98
N PRO A 121 -10.07 -0.10 -15.54
CA PRO A 121 -10.28 -1.53 -15.32
C PRO A 121 -10.07 -1.89 -13.85
N VAL A 122 -10.92 -2.77 -13.33
CA VAL A 122 -10.83 -3.25 -11.95
C VAL A 122 -9.59 -4.11 -11.80
N SER A 123 -8.65 -3.65 -10.98
CA SER A 123 -7.50 -4.44 -10.57
C SER A 123 -7.49 -4.52 -9.05
N VAL A 124 -7.60 -5.75 -8.53
CA VAL A 124 -7.50 -5.97 -7.08
C VAL A 124 -6.07 -5.61 -6.63
N PRO A 125 -5.89 -4.89 -5.49
CA PRO A 125 -4.58 -4.60 -4.96
C PRO A 125 -3.82 -5.89 -4.70
N GLN A 126 -2.69 -6.07 -5.38
CA GLN A 126 -1.86 -7.26 -5.16
C GLN A 126 -1.26 -7.20 -3.76
N ARG A 127 -1.17 -8.38 -3.12
CA ARG A 127 -0.44 -8.53 -1.86
C ARG A 127 1.01 -8.13 -2.06
N LEU A 128 1.53 -7.31 -1.18
CA LEU A 128 2.95 -6.95 -1.21
C LEU A 128 3.78 -8.13 -0.68
N CYS A 129 4.65 -8.68 -1.52
CA CYS A 129 5.64 -9.66 -1.11
C CYS A 129 6.98 -8.95 -0.87
N LEU A 130 7.40 -8.86 0.39
CA LEU A 130 8.63 -8.15 0.76
C LEU A 130 9.90 -8.90 0.28
N GLU A 131 9.83 -10.21 0.10
CA GLU A 131 10.95 -10.98 -0.44
C GLU A 131 11.32 -10.58 -1.88
N SER A 132 10.32 -10.22 -2.69
CA SER A 132 10.54 -9.75 -4.05
C SER A 132 11.31 -8.42 -4.11
N LEU A 133 11.37 -7.69 -3.00
CA LEU A 133 12.09 -6.43 -2.88
C LEU A 133 13.58 -6.63 -2.67
N LEU A 134 14.00 -7.73 -2.03
CA LEU A 134 15.42 -8.06 -1.86
C LEU A 134 16.11 -8.43 -3.17
N GLN A 135 15.36 -8.96 -4.15
CA GLN A 135 15.90 -9.35 -5.44
C GLN A 135 16.21 -8.14 -6.35
N LYS A 136 15.60 -7.00 -6.08
CA LYS A 136 15.89 -5.74 -6.78
C LYS A 136 17.02 -5.00 -6.05
N LYS A 137 18.26 -5.20 -6.48
CA LYS A 137 19.51 -4.59 -5.95
C LYS A 137 19.58 -3.05 -6.11
N THR A 138 18.49 -2.32 -6.05
CA THR A 138 18.50 -0.86 -6.12
C THR A 138 17.60 -0.28 -5.06
N GLY A 139 18.16 0.58 -4.22
CA GLY A 139 17.52 1.18 -3.07
C GLY A 139 16.17 1.84 -3.38
N GLY A 140 15.26 1.67 -2.46
CA GLY A 140 13.94 2.28 -2.48
C GLY A 140 12.91 1.46 -3.25
N VAL A 141 11.93 0.93 -2.51
CA VAL A 141 10.75 0.34 -3.14
C VAL A 141 9.91 1.46 -3.71
N VAL A 142 10.13 1.77 -4.96
CA VAL A 142 9.17 2.53 -5.73
C VAL A 142 8.02 1.58 -6.02
N LEU A 143 6.92 1.69 -5.28
CA LEU A 143 5.64 1.18 -5.72
C LEU A 143 5.23 2.05 -6.92
N GLN A 144 5.81 1.77 -8.09
CA GLN A 144 5.32 2.36 -9.33
C GLN A 144 3.97 1.72 -9.61
N PRO A 145 2.89 2.50 -9.69
CA PRO A 145 1.71 2.01 -10.37
C PRO A 145 2.18 1.65 -11.78
N LYS A 146 1.96 0.41 -12.20
CA LYS A 146 2.20 0.00 -13.58
C LYS A 146 1.20 0.79 -14.41
N ILE A 147 1.66 1.86 -15.03
CA ILE A 147 0.87 2.60 -16.01
C ILE A 147 0.80 1.68 -17.22
N ILE A 148 -0.32 0.99 -17.36
CA ILE A 148 -0.63 0.32 -18.62
C ILE A 148 -1.01 1.44 -19.57
N SER A 149 -0.12 1.80 -20.49
CA SER A 149 -0.46 2.69 -21.60
C SER A 149 -1.58 2.02 -22.39
N LYS A 150 -2.76 2.65 -22.41
CA LYS A 150 -3.83 2.25 -23.32
C LYS A 150 -3.37 2.49 -24.75
N PRO A 151 -3.65 1.57 -25.68
CA PRO A 151 -3.52 1.92 -27.09
C PRO A 151 -4.39 3.15 -27.38
N SER A 152 -3.84 4.08 -28.12
CA SER A 152 -4.57 5.25 -28.61
C SER A 152 -5.84 4.78 -29.34
N PHE A 153 -7.01 5.27 -28.93
CA PHE A 153 -8.19 5.13 -29.76
C PHE A 153 -8.39 6.44 -30.50
N ASP A 154 -8.52 6.30 -31.81
CA ASP A 154 -8.86 7.40 -32.68
C ASP A 154 -10.28 7.88 -32.36
N VAL A 155 -10.40 9.13 -31.94
CA VAL A 155 -11.70 9.78 -31.83
C VAL A 155 -12.07 10.26 -33.24
N ALA A 156 -12.87 9.49 -33.93
CA ALA A 156 -13.49 9.94 -35.17
C ALA A 156 -14.54 11.03 -34.84
N GLY A 157 -14.08 12.27 -34.83
CA GLY A 157 -14.93 13.43 -34.72
C GLY A 157 -15.62 13.66 -36.05
N LYS A 158 -16.96 13.50 -36.14
CA LYS A 158 -17.76 14.08 -37.22
C LYS A 158 -17.83 15.56 -36.98
N THR A 159 -17.21 16.34 -37.86
CA THR A 159 -17.46 17.78 -38.02
C THR A 159 -18.82 17.96 -38.68
N PHE A 160 -19.70 18.71 -38.01
CA PHE A 160 -20.87 19.35 -38.63
C PHE A 160 -20.48 20.78 -39.03
#